data_d0749981fe991850cd410c9240adb58a
#
_entry.id   d0749981fe991850cd410c9240adb58a
#
_cell.length_a   1.000
_cell.length_b   1.000
_cell.length_c   1.000
_cell.angle_alpha   90.00
_cell.angle_beta   90.00
_cell.angle_gamma   90.00
#
_symmetry.space_group_name_H-M   'P 1'
#
loop_
_entity.id
_entity.type
_entity.pdbx_description
1 polymer ?
#
loop_
_entity_poly.entity_id
_entity_poly.type
_entity_poly.pdbx_seq_one_letter_code
_entity_poly.pdbx_strand_id
1 'polypeptide(L)'
;MVWVALLAVGAVLLTAGWAGRHDAPVGDRTVGEVTRVGVATGDPIPGYLRAAASELAALPATGTPSGTYALVSFDAYLPPGGLPAVLAGAPVAEVVARVPLPDRQTEVVHLAAQRLPQDVVAGMAAVADRKDREAADQRTRAAGSADPELRRGYDTGAQVAAAEAAAYRRGCDCVYAAVVRAVPAVLRELAGRSGVRVVDPAPEVGRLDRTVFTPPLPDQRDVVRPPADAGPGATGSGMGDSSEAARGVIDPSPGGWAAGVGPRRAATAPTSPDSGRGG
;
A
#
# COMPACT_ATOMS: atom_id res chain seq x y z
N MET A 1 -52.98 -15.49 13.87
CA MET A 1 -52.31 -14.25 13.45
C MET A 1 -50.87 -14.12 13.88
N VAL A 2 -50.49 -14.56 15.08
CA VAL A 2 -49.07 -14.46 15.58
C VAL A 2 -48.07 -15.21 14.69
N TRP A 3 -48.39 -16.38 14.15
CA TRP A 3 -47.51 -17.17 13.30
C TRP A 3 -47.21 -16.53 11.93
N VAL A 4 -48.16 -15.78 11.36
CA VAL A 4 -47.95 -15.06 10.09
C VAL A 4 -46.99 -13.88 10.31
N ALA A 5 -47.09 -13.19 11.44
CA ALA A 5 -46.18 -12.09 11.78
C ALA A 5 -44.74 -12.59 12.00
N LEU A 6 -44.54 -13.74 12.64
CA LEU A 6 -43.22 -14.34 12.85
C LEU A 6 -42.57 -14.78 11.53
N LEU A 7 -43.32 -15.34 10.61
CA LEU A 7 -42.82 -15.70 9.27
C LEU A 7 -42.46 -14.48 8.44
N ALA A 8 -43.23 -13.39 8.51
CA ALA A 8 -42.90 -12.14 7.84
C ALA A 8 -41.65 -11.49 8.34
N VAL A 9 -41.42 -11.47 9.68
CA VAL A 9 -40.20 -10.95 10.29
C VAL A 9 -39.00 -11.81 9.93
N GLY A 10 -39.13 -13.14 9.93
CA GLY A 10 -38.09 -14.05 9.48
C GLY A 10 -37.69 -13.85 8.02
N ALA A 11 -38.64 -13.64 7.12
CA ALA A 11 -38.38 -13.36 5.71
C ALA A 11 -37.66 -12.02 5.52
N VAL A 12 -38.02 -10.97 6.25
CA VAL A 12 -37.40 -9.66 6.18
C VAL A 12 -35.94 -9.72 6.71
N LEU A 13 -35.68 -10.46 7.78
CA LEU A 13 -34.34 -10.63 8.32
C LEU A 13 -33.43 -11.45 7.38
N LEU A 14 -33.98 -12.46 6.72
CA LEU A 14 -33.25 -13.25 5.72
C LEU A 14 -32.93 -12.44 4.48
N THR A 15 -33.84 -11.62 3.98
CA THR A 15 -33.59 -10.74 2.82
C THR A 15 -32.63 -9.62 3.15
N ALA A 16 -32.70 -9.02 4.35
CA ALA A 16 -31.74 -8.02 4.81
C ALA A 16 -30.31 -8.61 4.99
N GLY A 17 -30.22 -9.82 5.54
CA GLY A 17 -28.94 -10.53 5.67
C GLY A 17 -28.35 -10.97 4.33
N TRP A 18 -29.20 -11.24 3.32
CA TRP A 18 -28.76 -11.59 1.98
C TRP A 18 -28.35 -10.35 1.18
N ALA A 19 -29.08 -9.24 1.28
CA ALA A 19 -28.74 -7.96 0.67
C ALA A 19 -27.41 -7.41 1.19
N GLY A 20 -27.17 -7.46 2.52
CA GLY A 20 -25.90 -6.98 3.11
C GLY A 20 -24.65 -7.81 2.74
N ARG A 21 -24.86 -9.02 2.19
CA ARG A 21 -23.74 -9.82 1.64
C ARG A 21 -23.47 -9.57 0.16
N HIS A 22 -24.36 -8.86 -0.54
CA HIS A 22 -24.30 -8.66 -1.99
C HIS A 22 -24.22 -7.17 -2.37
N ASP A 23 -24.10 -6.26 -1.40
CA ASP A 23 -23.75 -4.87 -1.66
C ASP A 23 -22.26 -4.77 -2.01
N ALA A 24 -21.89 -5.35 -3.16
CA ALA A 24 -20.72 -4.88 -3.85
C ALA A 24 -20.97 -3.41 -4.21
N PRO A 25 -20.10 -2.47 -3.81
CA PRO A 25 -20.27 -1.07 -4.17
C PRO A 25 -20.40 -1.00 -5.70
N VAL A 26 -21.47 -0.39 -6.16
CA VAL A 26 -21.71 -0.12 -7.59
C VAL A 26 -20.71 0.96 -7.97
N GLY A 27 -19.45 0.54 -8.20
CA GLY A 27 -18.42 1.39 -8.77
C GLY A 27 -18.76 1.71 -10.23
N ASP A 28 -18.26 2.82 -10.69
CA ASP A 28 -18.36 3.21 -12.11
C ASP A 28 -17.78 2.09 -12.99
N ARG A 29 -18.62 1.39 -13.73
CA ARG A 29 -18.23 0.30 -14.62
C ARG A 29 -17.40 0.75 -15.82
N THR A 30 -17.20 2.04 -16.00
CA THR A 30 -16.35 2.61 -17.05
C THR A 30 -14.89 2.70 -16.63
N VAL A 31 -14.60 2.72 -15.31
CA VAL A 31 -13.25 2.57 -14.75
C VAL A 31 -13.04 1.08 -14.52
N GLY A 32 -12.31 0.41 -15.39
CA GLY A 32 -12.09 -1.03 -15.32
C GLY A 32 -11.67 -1.46 -13.90
N GLU A 33 -12.24 -2.57 -13.44
CA GLU A 33 -12.01 -3.14 -12.11
C GLU A 33 -10.51 -3.35 -11.89
N VAL A 34 -9.98 -2.78 -10.81
CA VAL A 34 -8.59 -2.94 -10.39
C VAL A 34 -8.48 -4.19 -9.53
N THR A 35 -7.71 -5.18 -10.00
CA THR A 35 -7.40 -6.37 -9.20
C THR A 35 -6.47 -5.99 -8.06
N ARG A 36 -6.76 -6.46 -6.84
CA ARG A 36 -5.91 -6.25 -5.66
C ARG A 36 -5.36 -7.57 -5.18
N VAL A 37 -4.04 -7.64 -4.97
CA VAL A 37 -3.32 -8.82 -4.49
C VAL A 37 -2.51 -8.42 -3.28
N GLY A 38 -2.60 -9.21 -2.21
CA GLY A 38 -1.93 -8.90 -0.94
C GLY A 38 -2.92 -8.58 0.17
N VAL A 39 -2.50 -7.77 1.13
CA VAL A 39 -3.24 -7.50 2.36
C VAL A 39 -3.64 -6.02 2.47
N ALA A 40 -4.89 -5.73 2.88
CA ALA A 40 -5.35 -4.36 3.04
C ALA A 40 -4.93 -3.76 4.40
N THR A 41 -4.90 -2.43 4.47
CA THR A 41 -4.68 -1.72 5.74
C THR A 41 -5.79 -2.07 6.74
N GLY A 42 -5.40 -2.45 7.95
CA GLY A 42 -6.32 -2.88 9.01
C GLY A 42 -6.51 -4.38 9.08
N ASP A 43 -6.14 -5.13 8.06
CA ASP A 43 -6.31 -6.58 8.05
C ASP A 43 -5.26 -7.31 8.91
N PRO A 44 -5.65 -8.45 9.52
CA PRO A 44 -4.74 -9.28 10.30
C PRO A 44 -3.78 -10.06 9.40
N ILE A 45 -2.48 -9.80 9.53
CA ILE A 45 -1.42 -10.46 8.77
C ILE A 45 -1.42 -11.99 8.93
N PRO A 46 -1.60 -12.58 10.14
CA PRO A 46 -1.63 -14.02 10.27
C PRO A 46 -2.78 -14.69 9.50
N GLY A 47 -3.91 -14.00 9.34
CA GLY A 47 -5.02 -14.44 8.51
C GLY A 47 -4.65 -14.49 7.03
N TYR A 48 -4.08 -13.41 6.54
CA TYR A 48 -3.57 -13.32 5.18
C TYR A 48 -2.53 -14.39 4.85
N LEU A 49 -1.52 -14.59 5.72
CA LEU A 49 -0.49 -15.61 5.48
C LEU A 49 -1.07 -17.02 5.35
N ARG A 50 -2.08 -17.37 6.16
CA ARG A 50 -2.76 -18.67 6.06
C ARG A 50 -3.61 -18.81 4.79
N ALA A 51 -4.31 -17.74 4.41
CA ALA A 51 -5.10 -17.73 3.18
C ALA A 51 -4.22 -17.92 1.95
N ALA A 52 -3.16 -17.13 1.80
CA ALA A 52 -2.21 -17.25 0.70
C ALA A 52 -1.54 -18.64 0.62
N ALA A 53 -1.15 -19.22 1.78
CA ALA A 53 -0.62 -20.57 1.82
C ALA A 53 -1.65 -21.64 1.37
N SER A 54 -2.92 -21.47 1.76
CA SER A 54 -4.01 -22.36 1.34
C SER A 54 -4.29 -22.24 -0.16
N GLU A 55 -4.30 -21.03 -0.71
CA GLU A 55 -4.50 -20.77 -2.13
C GLU A 55 -3.34 -21.35 -2.97
N LEU A 56 -2.09 -21.19 -2.50
CA LEU A 56 -0.92 -21.76 -3.13
C LEU A 56 -0.99 -23.31 -3.17
N ALA A 57 -1.45 -23.93 -2.08
CA ALA A 57 -1.64 -25.37 -2.01
C ALA A 57 -2.74 -25.85 -2.97
N ALA A 58 -3.80 -25.07 -3.12
CA ALA A 58 -4.95 -25.37 -3.98
C ALA A 58 -4.69 -25.18 -5.49
N LEU A 59 -3.58 -24.53 -5.87
CA LEU A 59 -3.24 -24.39 -7.29
C LEU A 59 -3.12 -25.76 -7.95
N PRO A 60 -3.69 -25.98 -9.16
CA PRO A 60 -3.57 -27.26 -9.86
C PRO A 60 -2.11 -27.59 -10.13
N ALA A 61 -1.77 -28.89 -10.07
CA ALA A 61 -0.40 -29.35 -10.31
C ALA A 61 0.08 -29.02 -11.74
N THR A 62 -0.86 -29.11 -12.70
CA THR A 62 -0.66 -28.73 -14.10
C THR A 62 -1.24 -27.31 -14.27
N GLY A 63 -0.39 -26.30 -14.12
CA GLY A 63 -0.76 -24.91 -14.41
C GLY A 63 -0.68 -24.58 -15.91
N THR A 64 -1.06 -23.36 -16.27
CA THR A 64 -0.84 -22.85 -17.63
C THR A 64 0.65 -22.84 -17.94
N PRO A 65 1.07 -23.14 -19.19
CA PRO A 65 2.49 -23.12 -19.58
C PRO A 65 3.16 -21.75 -19.30
N SER A 66 2.39 -20.67 -19.38
CA SER A 66 2.84 -19.30 -19.08
C SER A 66 2.99 -19.00 -17.60
N GLY A 67 2.57 -19.90 -16.70
CA GLY A 67 2.59 -19.68 -15.25
C GLY A 67 1.54 -18.69 -14.75
N THR A 68 1.47 -18.56 -13.43
CA THR A 68 0.57 -17.69 -12.67
C THR A 68 1.37 -16.54 -12.07
N TYR A 69 0.81 -15.35 -12.02
CA TYR A 69 1.40 -14.27 -11.23
C TYR A 69 1.29 -14.59 -9.74
N ALA A 70 2.27 -14.16 -8.98
CA ALA A 70 2.26 -14.28 -7.53
C ALA A 70 3.01 -13.12 -6.90
N LEU A 71 2.50 -12.65 -5.76
CA LEU A 71 3.19 -11.71 -4.88
C LEU A 71 4.06 -12.50 -3.90
N VAL A 72 5.36 -12.30 -3.95
CA VAL A 72 6.33 -12.88 -3.02
C VAL A 72 6.74 -11.82 -2.02
N SER A 73 6.36 -11.95 -0.75
CA SER A 73 6.79 -11.05 0.32
C SER A 73 7.97 -11.66 1.07
N PHE A 74 8.93 -10.82 1.48
CA PHE A 74 10.11 -11.25 2.21
C PHE A 74 9.94 -11.05 3.72
N ASP A 75 10.69 -11.79 4.52
CA ASP A 75 10.71 -11.70 5.98
C ASP A 75 11.58 -10.53 6.49
N ALA A 76 12.46 -10.00 5.62
CA ALA A 76 13.31 -8.84 5.84
C ALA A 76 13.44 -7.98 4.58
N TYR A 77 13.94 -6.77 4.74
CA TYR A 77 14.35 -5.95 3.60
C TYR A 77 15.64 -6.51 2.99
N LEU A 78 15.70 -6.61 1.67
CA LEU A 78 16.83 -7.18 0.94
C LEU A 78 17.53 -6.12 0.07
N PRO A 79 18.87 -6.21 -0.08
CA PRO A 79 19.59 -5.44 -1.08
C PRO A 79 19.35 -6.03 -2.49
N PRO A 80 19.53 -5.26 -3.56
CA PRO A 80 19.39 -5.75 -4.94
C PRO A 80 20.20 -7.01 -5.22
N GLY A 81 21.41 -7.11 -4.67
CA GLY A 81 22.30 -8.25 -4.86
C GLY A 81 21.84 -9.55 -4.18
N GLY A 82 20.93 -9.48 -3.21
CA GLY A 82 20.34 -10.64 -2.54
C GLY A 82 19.20 -11.31 -3.32
N LEU A 83 18.54 -10.55 -4.20
CA LEU A 83 17.35 -11.00 -4.92
C LEU A 83 17.57 -12.23 -5.82
N PRO A 84 18.68 -12.33 -6.59
CA PRO A 84 18.90 -13.51 -7.46
C PRO A 84 18.90 -14.84 -6.70
N ALA A 85 19.42 -14.86 -5.49
CA ALA A 85 19.48 -16.08 -4.68
C ALA A 85 18.09 -16.50 -4.17
N VAL A 86 17.30 -15.53 -3.70
CA VAL A 86 15.97 -15.78 -3.14
C VAL A 86 14.94 -16.11 -4.23
N LEU A 87 15.01 -15.44 -5.39
CA LEU A 87 14.05 -15.58 -6.50
C LEU A 87 14.52 -16.51 -7.63
N ALA A 88 15.61 -17.25 -7.44
CA ALA A 88 16.16 -18.13 -8.47
C ALA A 88 15.09 -19.03 -9.11
N GLY A 89 15.10 -19.12 -10.45
CA GLY A 89 14.16 -19.96 -11.21
C GLY A 89 12.75 -19.36 -11.42
N ALA A 90 12.45 -18.20 -10.84
CA ALA A 90 11.19 -17.50 -11.06
C ALA A 90 11.41 -16.21 -11.86
N PRO A 91 10.82 -16.07 -13.07
CA PRO A 91 10.81 -14.79 -13.79
C PRO A 91 10.14 -13.69 -12.94
N VAL A 92 10.86 -12.59 -12.73
CA VAL A 92 10.38 -11.42 -12.00
C VAL A 92 9.80 -10.41 -12.97
N ALA A 93 8.67 -9.81 -12.63
CA ALA A 93 8.07 -8.73 -13.39
C ALA A 93 8.41 -7.37 -12.77
N GLU A 94 8.30 -7.28 -11.45
CA GLU A 94 8.64 -6.07 -10.69
C GLU A 94 9.07 -6.43 -9.25
N VAL A 95 9.73 -5.49 -8.60
CA VAL A 95 9.99 -5.55 -7.15
C VAL A 95 9.37 -4.34 -6.46
N VAL A 96 9.00 -4.54 -5.19
CA VAL A 96 8.44 -3.49 -4.34
C VAL A 96 9.50 -3.10 -3.31
N ALA A 97 9.83 -1.83 -3.26
CA ALA A 97 10.87 -1.32 -2.38
C ALA A 97 10.39 -0.11 -1.58
N ARG A 98 10.99 0.08 -0.41
CA ARG A 98 10.78 1.20 0.49
C ARG A 98 12.04 1.40 1.33
N VAL A 99 12.47 2.63 1.54
CA VAL A 99 13.57 2.90 2.49
C VAL A 99 13.01 2.86 3.92
N PRO A 100 13.43 1.93 4.79
CA PRO A 100 12.91 1.82 6.15
C PRO A 100 13.57 2.86 7.07
N LEU A 101 13.17 4.13 6.98
CA LEU A 101 13.60 5.16 7.91
C LEU A 101 12.83 5.05 9.22
N PRO A 102 13.49 5.08 10.39
CA PRO A 102 12.82 5.06 11.69
C PRO A 102 11.85 6.23 11.82
N ASP A 103 10.63 5.96 12.28
CA ASP A 103 9.59 6.93 12.57
C ASP A 103 9.28 7.91 11.41
N ARG A 104 9.49 7.48 10.16
CA ARG A 104 9.18 8.25 8.97
C ARG A 104 8.43 7.42 7.95
N GLN A 105 7.41 8.00 7.39
CA GLN A 105 6.79 7.47 6.17
C GLN A 105 7.70 7.78 4.99
N THR A 106 8.05 6.74 4.26
CA THR A 106 8.80 6.82 3.02
C THR A 106 7.98 6.23 1.89
N GLU A 107 8.28 6.63 0.68
CA GLU A 107 7.54 6.19 -0.50
C GLU A 107 7.74 4.69 -0.75
N VAL A 108 6.65 3.99 -1.06
CA VAL A 108 6.68 2.65 -1.64
C VAL A 108 6.83 2.80 -3.15
N VAL A 109 7.86 2.20 -3.70
CA VAL A 109 8.16 2.26 -5.13
C VAL A 109 8.08 0.87 -5.77
N HIS A 110 7.54 0.83 -6.99
CA HIS A 110 7.45 -0.34 -7.83
C HIS A 110 8.49 -0.21 -8.94
N LEU A 111 9.41 -1.16 -9.03
CA LEU A 111 10.50 -1.16 -9.98
C LEU A 111 10.35 -2.34 -10.93
N ALA A 112 10.14 -2.09 -12.21
CA ALA A 112 10.18 -3.14 -13.23
C ALA A 112 11.55 -3.84 -13.21
N ALA A 113 11.57 -5.16 -13.14
CA ALA A 113 12.78 -5.92 -12.91
C ALA A 113 12.75 -7.28 -13.61
N GLN A 114 13.17 -7.33 -14.86
CA GLN A 114 13.27 -8.58 -15.61
C GLN A 114 14.66 -9.22 -15.45
N ARG A 115 15.69 -8.41 -15.24
CA ARG A 115 17.08 -8.84 -15.05
C ARG A 115 17.56 -8.44 -13.66
N LEU A 116 17.72 -9.44 -12.80
CA LEU A 116 18.20 -9.22 -11.44
C LEU A 116 19.73 -9.38 -11.35
N PRO A 117 20.44 -8.50 -10.63
CA PRO A 117 19.94 -7.32 -9.92
C PRO A 117 19.93 -6.04 -10.76
N GLN A 118 20.32 -6.09 -12.03
CA GLN A 118 20.66 -4.93 -12.87
C GLN A 118 19.50 -3.92 -12.99
N ASP A 119 18.30 -4.42 -13.29
CA ASP A 119 17.13 -3.54 -13.49
C ASP A 119 16.72 -2.89 -12.18
N VAL A 120 16.86 -3.59 -11.03
CA VAL A 120 16.58 -3.03 -9.71
C VAL A 120 17.56 -1.92 -9.35
N VAL A 121 18.87 -2.13 -9.60
CA VAL A 121 19.90 -1.12 -9.38
C VAL A 121 19.64 0.13 -10.23
N ALA A 122 19.31 -0.06 -11.50
CA ALA A 122 18.98 1.05 -12.41
C ALA A 122 17.70 1.78 -11.96
N GLY A 123 16.67 1.04 -11.55
CA GLY A 123 15.42 1.59 -11.02
C GLY A 123 15.67 2.40 -9.74
N MET A 124 16.46 1.89 -8.80
CA MET A 124 16.83 2.60 -7.58
C MET A 124 17.61 3.89 -7.88
N ALA A 125 18.52 3.88 -8.85
CA ALA A 125 19.24 5.08 -9.26
C ALA A 125 18.27 6.15 -9.80
N ALA A 126 17.32 5.77 -10.65
CA ALA A 126 16.31 6.69 -11.17
C ALA A 126 15.41 7.27 -10.08
N VAL A 127 15.03 6.44 -9.08
CA VAL A 127 14.29 6.89 -7.88
C VAL A 127 15.13 7.88 -7.08
N ALA A 128 16.41 7.60 -6.87
CA ALA A 128 17.30 8.49 -6.14
C ALA A 128 17.39 9.88 -6.80
N ASP A 129 17.51 9.94 -8.12
CA ASP A 129 17.55 11.21 -8.85
C ASP A 129 16.23 11.98 -8.76
N ARG A 130 15.09 11.27 -8.73
CA ARG A 130 13.77 11.88 -8.52
C ARG A 130 13.67 12.44 -7.10
N LYS A 131 14.11 11.69 -6.10
CA LYS A 131 14.10 12.11 -4.69
C LYS A 131 15.03 13.30 -4.39
N ASP A 132 16.15 13.45 -5.11
CA ASP A 132 16.98 14.65 -4.99
C ASP A 132 16.28 15.89 -5.54
N ARG A 133 15.57 15.76 -6.66
CA ARG A 133 14.77 16.87 -7.19
C ARG A 133 13.65 17.25 -6.23
N GLU A 134 12.97 16.26 -5.64
CA GLU A 134 11.96 16.48 -4.60
C GLU A 134 12.55 17.22 -3.40
N ALA A 135 13.71 16.79 -2.90
CA ALA A 135 14.40 17.44 -1.79
C ALA A 135 14.77 18.90 -2.10
N ALA A 136 15.21 19.18 -3.34
CA ALA A 136 15.53 20.55 -3.78
C ALA A 136 14.28 21.43 -3.87
N ASP A 137 13.17 20.91 -4.40
CA ASP A 137 11.89 21.59 -4.48
C ASP A 137 11.35 21.93 -3.08
N GLN A 138 11.38 20.98 -2.16
CA GLN A 138 10.97 21.18 -0.77
C GLN A 138 11.81 22.27 -0.09
N ARG A 139 13.13 22.31 -0.27
CA ARG A 139 13.99 23.37 0.27
C ARG A 139 13.64 24.74 -0.31
N THR A 140 13.32 24.81 -1.60
CA THR A 140 12.90 26.05 -2.25
C THR A 140 11.59 26.56 -1.64
N ARG A 141 10.62 25.67 -1.41
CA ARG A 141 9.35 26.00 -0.75
C ARG A 141 9.56 26.45 0.70
N ALA A 142 10.45 25.79 1.44
CA ALA A 142 10.81 26.18 2.80
C ALA A 142 11.37 27.60 2.84
N ALA A 143 12.30 27.93 1.94
CA ALA A 143 12.90 29.26 1.86
C ALA A 143 11.88 30.37 1.49
N GLY A 144 10.88 30.05 0.67
CA GLY A 144 9.82 30.98 0.26
C GLY A 144 8.66 31.08 1.25
N SER A 145 8.58 30.22 2.28
CA SER A 145 7.45 30.21 3.21
C SER A 145 7.64 31.23 4.34
N ALA A 146 6.65 32.10 4.52
CA ALA A 146 6.58 33.00 5.67
C ALA A 146 6.05 32.30 6.93
N ASP A 147 5.28 31.22 6.77
CA ASP A 147 4.72 30.43 7.86
C ASP A 147 5.78 29.48 8.44
N PRO A 148 6.10 29.62 9.75
CA PRO A 148 7.12 28.76 10.39
C PRO A 148 6.73 27.28 10.45
N GLU A 149 5.45 26.94 10.49
CA GLU A 149 4.98 25.55 10.55
C GLU A 149 5.11 24.89 9.18
N LEU A 150 4.65 25.55 8.12
CA LEU A 150 4.85 25.10 6.75
C LEU A 150 6.34 24.96 6.40
N ARG A 151 7.17 25.92 6.83
CA ARG A 151 8.62 25.83 6.63
C ARG A 151 9.19 24.59 7.25
N ARG A 152 8.86 24.29 8.51
CA ARG A 152 9.31 23.05 9.21
C ARG A 152 8.83 21.79 8.49
N GLY A 153 7.59 21.79 7.99
CA GLY A 153 7.06 20.68 7.19
C GLY A 153 7.88 20.43 5.92
N TYR A 154 8.17 21.49 5.17
CA TYR A 154 9.00 21.41 3.96
C TYR A 154 10.45 21.00 4.27
N ASP A 155 11.06 21.52 5.32
CA ASP A 155 12.40 21.13 5.74
C ASP A 155 12.47 19.64 6.12
N THR A 156 11.46 19.13 6.82
CA THR A 156 11.34 17.72 7.16
C THR A 156 11.17 16.87 5.89
N GLY A 157 10.29 17.26 4.98
CA GLY A 157 10.12 16.58 3.70
C GLY A 157 11.41 16.53 2.88
N ALA A 158 12.14 17.65 2.82
CA ALA A 158 13.44 17.72 2.15
C ALA A 158 14.47 16.75 2.75
N GLN A 159 14.52 16.65 4.08
CA GLN A 159 15.42 15.73 4.78
C GLN A 159 15.07 14.27 4.48
N VAL A 160 13.79 13.90 4.53
CA VAL A 160 13.32 12.54 4.21
C VAL A 160 13.66 12.19 2.77
N ALA A 161 13.32 13.05 1.81
CA ALA A 161 13.61 12.80 0.40
C ALA A 161 15.12 12.66 0.13
N ALA A 162 15.96 13.50 0.75
CA ALA A 162 17.42 13.39 0.64
C ALA A 162 17.95 12.09 1.25
N ALA A 163 17.39 11.63 2.37
CA ALA A 163 17.76 10.37 3.02
C ALA A 163 17.38 9.16 2.16
N GLU A 164 16.18 9.19 1.54
CA GLU A 164 15.75 8.17 0.58
C GLU A 164 16.69 8.12 -0.64
N ALA A 165 17.00 9.28 -1.24
CA ALA A 165 17.93 9.37 -2.37
C ALA A 165 19.29 8.76 -2.05
N ALA A 166 19.86 9.13 -0.89
CA ALA A 166 21.13 8.60 -0.45
C ALA A 166 21.10 7.08 -0.18
N ALA A 167 20.00 6.57 0.37
CA ALA A 167 19.83 5.13 0.63
C ALA A 167 19.76 4.34 -0.70
N TYR A 168 18.93 4.77 -1.65
CA TYR A 168 18.81 4.12 -2.96
C TYR A 168 20.13 4.11 -3.73
N ARG A 169 20.92 5.21 -3.70
CA ARG A 169 22.24 5.24 -4.36
C ARG A 169 23.24 4.25 -3.77
N ARG A 170 23.15 3.97 -2.48
CA ARG A 170 24.01 2.96 -1.84
C ARG A 170 23.53 1.52 -2.08
N GLY A 171 22.40 1.31 -2.78
CA GLY A 171 21.83 -0.03 -2.95
C GLY A 171 21.34 -0.62 -1.62
N CYS A 172 20.55 0.15 -0.86
CA CYS A 172 20.06 -0.19 0.46
C CYS A 172 19.33 -1.54 0.52
N ASP A 173 19.23 -2.09 1.72
CA ASP A 173 18.30 -3.16 2.07
C ASP A 173 16.89 -2.56 2.10
N CYS A 174 16.24 -2.48 0.94
CA CYS A 174 15.00 -1.73 0.73
C CYS A 174 13.91 -2.55 0.04
N VAL A 175 14.26 -3.63 -0.65
CA VAL A 175 13.29 -4.48 -1.34
C VAL A 175 12.65 -5.43 -0.35
N TYR A 176 11.31 -5.45 -0.30
CA TYR A 176 10.58 -6.30 0.63
C TYR A 176 9.54 -7.20 -0.02
N ALA A 177 9.31 -7.05 -1.33
CA ALA A 177 8.48 -7.96 -2.10
C ALA A 177 8.86 -7.97 -3.58
N ALA A 178 8.41 -9.00 -4.29
CA ALA A 178 8.53 -9.12 -5.73
C ALA A 178 7.25 -9.69 -6.33
N VAL A 179 6.90 -9.28 -7.54
CA VAL A 179 5.87 -9.91 -8.37
C VAL A 179 6.58 -10.83 -9.35
N VAL A 180 6.26 -12.11 -9.27
CA VAL A 180 6.83 -13.15 -10.14
C VAL A 180 5.76 -13.76 -11.01
N ARG A 181 6.17 -14.44 -12.08
CA ARG A 181 5.27 -15.27 -12.88
C ARG A 181 5.88 -16.65 -13.08
N ALA A 182 5.31 -17.67 -12.46
CA ALA A 182 5.87 -19.01 -12.49
C ALA A 182 4.80 -20.11 -12.45
N VAL A 183 5.18 -21.33 -12.79
CA VAL A 183 4.32 -22.49 -12.64
C VAL A 183 4.15 -22.87 -11.18
N PRO A 184 3.03 -23.51 -10.78
CA PRO A 184 2.73 -23.81 -9.38
C PRO A 184 3.84 -24.56 -8.62
N ALA A 185 4.59 -25.42 -9.29
CA ALA A 185 5.71 -26.13 -8.68
C ALA A 185 6.82 -25.18 -8.21
N VAL A 186 7.20 -24.21 -9.06
CA VAL A 186 8.20 -23.20 -8.73
C VAL A 186 7.70 -22.25 -7.63
N LEU A 187 6.41 -21.88 -7.64
CA LEU A 187 5.83 -21.04 -6.58
C LEU A 187 5.87 -21.75 -5.22
N ARG A 188 5.57 -23.06 -5.18
CA ARG A 188 5.67 -23.86 -3.95
C ARG A 188 7.12 -24.00 -3.47
N GLU A 189 8.06 -24.16 -4.38
CA GLU A 189 9.50 -24.17 -4.04
C GLU A 189 9.92 -22.82 -3.45
N LEU A 190 9.52 -21.69 -4.04
CA LEU A 190 9.78 -20.36 -3.51
C LEU A 190 9.23 -20.20 -2.09
N ALA A 191 8.02 -20.67 -1.82
CA ALA A 191 7.41 -20.56 -0.50
C ALA A 191 8.18 -21.30 0.62
N GLY A 192 8.99 -22.30 0.25
CA GLY A 192 9.86 -23.03 1.19
C GLY A 192 11.25 -22.42 1.39
N ARG A 193 11.59 -21.34 0.68
CA ARG A 193 12.93 -20.74 0.75
C ARG A 193 13.11 -19.85 1.97
N SER A 194 14.30 -19.89 2.53
CA SER A 194 14.73 -18.92 3.55
C SER A 194 14.67 -17.51 2.98
N GLY A 195 14.17 -16.56 3.78
CA GLY A 195 13.96 -15.16 3.37
C GLY A 195 12.61 -14.89 2.70
N VAL A 196 11.84 -15.92 2.32
CA VAL A 196 10.48 -15.77 1.80
C VAL A 196 9.48 -15.93 2.95
N ARG A 197 8.68 -14.89 3.17
CA ARG A 197 7.65 -14.88 4.20
C ARG A 197 6.35 -15.54 3.73
N VAL A 198 5.94 -15.24 2.48
CA VAL A 198 4.73 -15.77 1.86
C VAL A 198 4.82 -15.64 0.34
N VAL A 199 4.21 -16.60 -0.34
CA VAL A 199 3.88 -16.53 -1.77
C VAL A 199 2.37 -16.53 -1.88
N ASP A 200 1.84 -15.43 -2.40
CA ASP A 200 0.41 -15.19 -2.60
C ASP A 200 0.10 -15.31 -4.10
N PRO A 201 -0.46 -16.45 -4.55
CA PRO A 201 -0.75 -16.65 -5.96
C PRO A 201 -1.95 -15.82 -6.40
N ALA A 202 -1.89 -15.27 -7.59
CA ALA A 202 -2.91 -14.40 -8.15
C ALA A 202 -3.31 -14.89 -9.57
N PRO A 203 -4.00 -16.03 -9.68
CA PRO A 203 -4.41 -16.59 -10.98
C PRO A 203 -5.41 -15.68 -11.74
N GLU A 204 -6.12 -14.81 -11.04
CA GLU A 204 -7.04 -13.83 -11.59
C GLU A 204 -6.33 -12.65 -12.28
N VAL A 205 -5.04 -12.45 -12.05
CA VAL A 205 -4.28 -11.35 -12.64
C VAL A 205 -3.99 -11.65 -14.11
N GLY A 206 -4.73 -11.01 -14.98
CA GLY A 206 -4.51 -11.03 -16.42
C GLY A 206 -3.57 -9.92 -16.91
N ARG A 207 -3.52 -8.78 -16.18
CA ARG A 207 -2.80 -7.57 -16.57
C ARG A 207 -2.20 -6.88 -15.35
N LEU A 208 -0.88 -6.66 -15.38
CA LEU A 208 -0.16 -5.98 -14.30
C LEU A 208 -0.51 -4.50 -14.19
N ASP A 209 -0.73 -3.82 -15.31
CA ASP A 209 -1.10 -2.40 -15.37
C ASP A 209 -2.49 -2.08 -14.77
N ARG A 210 -3.27 -3.11 -14.44
CA ARG A 210 -4.55 -3.02 -13.74
C ARG A 210 -4.58 -3.79 -12.42
N THR A 211 -3.40 -4.02 -11.85
CA THR A 211 -3.27 -4.75 -10.59
C THR A 211 -2.51 -3.91 -9.59
N VAL A 212 -3.00 -3.88 -8.35
CA VAL A 212 -2.34 -3.25 -7.22
C VAL A 212 -1.87 -4.34 -6.27
N PHE A 213 -0.57 -4.39 -6.03
CA PHE A 213 0.06 -5.30 -5.08
C PHE A 213 0.33 -4.59 -3.76
N THR A 214 -0.16 -5.16 -2.67
CA THR A 214 -0.05 -4.62 -1.31
C THR A 214 0.62 -5.62 -0.38
N PRO A 215 1.94 -5.85 -0.52
CA PRO A 215 2.66 -6.73 0.40
C PRO A 215 2.73 -6.15 1.81
N PRO A 216 2.61 -6.98 2.87
CA PRO A 216 2.86 -6.52 4.22
C PRO A 216 4.34 -6.15 4.42
N LEU A 217 4.61 -5.11 5.20
CA LEU A 217 5.99 -4.74 5.53
C LEU A 217 6.65 -5.82 6.40
N PRO A 218 7.97 -6.05 6.27
CA PRO A 218 8.68 -7.11 7.00
C PRO A 218 8.60 -6.99 8.52
N ASP A 219 8.56 -5.77 9.03
CA ASP A 219 8.49 -5.45 10.46
C ASP A 219 7.08 -5.62 11.06
N GLN A 220 6.04 -5.69 10.24
CA GLN A 220 4.66 -5.87 10.71
C GLN A 220 4.33 -7.35 10.91
N ARG A 221 3.73 -7.69 12.06
CA ARG A 221 3.43 -9.09 12.43
C ARG A 221 1.94 -9.34 12.66
N ASP A 222 1.20 -8.38 13.19
CA ASP A 222 -0.18 -8.58 13.65
C ASP A 222 -1.20 -8.02 12.67
N VAL A 223 -1.13 -6.72 12.41
CA VAL A 223 -2.08 -5.97 11.57
C VAL A 223 -1.30 -5.03 10.65
N VAL A 224 -1.76 -4.89 9.41
CA VAL A 224 -1.19 -3.94 8.47
C VAL A 224 -1.53 -2.51 8.88
N ARG A 225 -0.50 -1.70 9.07
CA ARG A 225 -0.62 -0.28 9.41
C ARG A 225 0.27 0.55 8.49
N PRO A 226 -0.11 1.78 8.18
CA PRO A 226 0.86 2.73 7.61
C PRO A 226 2.08 2.82 8.55
N PRO A 227 3.30 2.98 8.03
CA PRO A 227 4.46 3.24 8.86
C PRO A 227 4.20 4.44 9.78
N ALA A 228 4.69 4.38 11.02
CA ALA A 228 4.58 5.50 11.94
C ALA A 228 5.27 6.74 11.32
N ASP A 229 4.60 7.88 11.41
CA ASP A 229 5.17 9.18 11.05
C ASP A 229 5.18 10.04 12.31
N ALA A 230 6.33 10.08 12.96
CA ALA A 230 6.54 11.04 14.02
C ALA A 230 6.67 12.42 13.37
N GLY A 231 5.56 13.16 13.27
CA GLY A 231 5.48 14.49 12.65
C GLY A 231 6.63 15.43 13.04
N PRO A 232 6.72 16.64 12.47
CA PRO A 232 7.81 17.57 12.73
C PRO A 232 7.83 17.98 14.22
N GLY A 233 8.66 17.31 15.02
CA GLY A 233 8.81 17.62 16.44
C GLY A 233 8.96 16.46 17.40
N ALA A 234 8.76 15.23 16.99
CA ALA A 234 9.06 14.07 17.83
C ALA A 234 10.56 13.78 17.81
N THR A 235 11.32 14.52 18.57
CA THR A 235 12.65 14.07 19.05
C THR A 235 12.42 12.89 19.96
N GLY A 236 13.02 11.74 19.61
CA GLY A 236 12.87 10.48 20.32
C GLY A 236 12.99 10.64 21.83
N SER A 237 11.88 10.45 22.52
CA SER A 237 11.86 10.12 23.93
C SER A 237 11.85 8.62 24.02
N GLY A 238 13.04 8.09 24.22
CA GLY A 238 13.23 6.70 24.53
C GLY A 238 12.63 6.36 25.89
N MET A 239 12.23 5.11 25.97
CA MET A 239 12.11 4.28 27.18
C MET A 239 11.59 4.95 28.45
N GLY A 240 10.45 4.53 28.86
CA GLY A 240 9.91 4.79 30.19
C GLY A 240 8.67 3.97 30.43
N ASP A 241 8.87 2.76 30.81
CA ASP A 241 8.20 1.91 31.76
C ASP A 241 7.10 2.57 32.63
N SER A 242 6.16 1.70 33.00
CA SER A 242 5.34 1.79 34.20
C SER A 242 3.85 2.02 34.02
N SER A 243 3.19 0.87 34.10
CA SER A 243 1.93 0.67 34.84
C SER A 243 1.68 1.73 35.93
N GLU A 244 0.53 2.37 35.84
CA GLU A 244 -0.27 2.62 37.05
C GLU A 244 -1.73 2.84 36.66
N ALA A 245 -2.58 2.07 37.31
CA ALA A 245 -4.02 2.12 37.22
C ALA A 245 -4.57 3.38 37.93
N ALA A 246 -5.46 4.09 37.25
CA ALA A 246 -6.41 4.94 37.94
C ALA A 246 -7.76 4.94 37.24
N ARG A 247 -8.74 4.38 37.90
CA ARG A 247 -10.17 4.46 37.62
C ARG A 247 -10.64 5.93 37.65
N GLY A 248 -11.29 6.35 36.60
CA GLY A 248 -12.05 7.61 36.58
C GLY A 248 -13.29 7.42 35.72
N VAL A 249 -14.42 7.19 36.42
CA VAL A 249 -15.79 7.24 35.90
C VAL A 249 -16.07 8.67 35.51
N ILE A 250 -16.44 8.93 34.22
CA ILE A 250 -17.10 10.19 33.81
C ILE A 250 -18.27 9.86 32.88
N ASP A 251 -19.42 10.35 33.28
CA ASP A 251 -20.77 10.30 32.78
C ASP A 251 -20.93 11.07 31.43
N PRO A 252 -21.67 10.59 30.42
CA PRO A 252 -21.91 11.34 29.19
C PRO A 252 -23.22 12.11 29.25
N SER A 253 -23.18 13.41 29.16
CA SER A 253 -24.35 14.24 28.86
C SER A 253 -24.31 14.76 27.42
N PRO A 254 -25.44 14.80 26.71
CA PRO A 254 -25.51 15.12 25.29
C PRO A 254 -25.71 16.61 25.04
N GLY A 255 -24.81 17.23 24.27
CA GLY A 255 -24.95 18.60 23.78
C GLY A 255 -25.10 18.63 22.26
N GLY A 256 -26.22 19.16 21.80
CA GLY A 256 -26.63 19.20 20.40
C GLY A 256 -25.79 20.13 19.49
N TRP A 257 -25.70 19.74 18.24
CA TRP A 257 -25.16 20.55 17.17
C TRP A 257 -26.25 20.89 16.16
N ALA A 258 -26.58 22.19 16.07
CA ALA A 258 -27.49 22.75 15.08
C ALA A 258 -26.78 22.94 13.73
N ALA A 259 -27.44 22.52 12.68
CA ALA A 259 -27.04 22.67 11.29
C ALA A 259 -27.15 24.14 10.83
N GLY A 260 -26.07 24.66 10.24
CA GLY A 260 -26.07 25.91 9.48
C GLY A 260 -25.81 25.61 8.00
N VAL A 261 -26.87 25.65 7.17
CA VAL A 261 -26.79 25.59 5.72
C VAL A 261 -26.71 27.02 5.18
N GLY A 262 -25.60 27.37 4.52
CA GLY A 262 -25.42 28.61 3.78
C GLY A 262 -25.29 28.33 2.27
N PRO A 263 -25.92 29.14 1.37
CA PRO A 263 -26.02 28.84 -0.05
C PRO A 263 -24.75 29.18 -0.82
N ARG A 264 -24.33 28.25 -1.70
CA ARG A 264 -23.24 28.43 -2.67
C ARG A 264 -23.71 29.32 -3.83
N ARG A 265 -22.96 30.41 -4.08
CA ARG A 265 -23.06 31.21 -5.30
C ARG A 265 -22.42 30.49 -6.48
N ALA A 266 -23.14 30.45 -7.59
CA ALA A 266 -22.65 29.98 -8.90
C ALA A 266 -21.62 30.97 -9.46
N ALA A 267 -20.47 30.47 -9.90
CA ALA A 267 -19.49 31.22 -10.67
C ALA A 267 -19.72 30.95 -12.16
N THR A 268 -19.95 32.03 -12.88
CA THR A 268 -20.07 32.11 -14.34
C THR A 268 -18.72 31.88 -15.03
N ALA A 269 -18.75 31.03 -16.07
CA ALA A 269 -17.60 30.78 -16.95
C ALA A 269 -17.33 31.98 -17.88
N PRO A 270 -16.06 32.28 -18.22
CA PRO A 270 -15.76 33.26 -19.26
C PRO A 270 -15.76 32.61 -20.65
N THR A 271 -16.40 33.29 -21.56
CA THR A 271 -16.51 33.06 -23.00
C THR A 271 -15.16 33.27 -23.68
N SER A 272 -14.74 32.35 -24.52
CA SER A 272 -13.57 32.51 -25.43
C SER A 272 -13.90 33.47 -26.57
N PRO A 273 -12.97 34.32 -27.00
CA PRO A 273 -13.10 35.05 -28.26
C PRO A 273 -12.52 34.21 -29.43
N ASP A 274 -13.35 34.11 -30.43
CA ASP A 274 -13.09 33.76 -31.81
C ASP A 274 -11.95 34.62 -32.38
N SER A 275 -10.98 33.99 -33.08
CA SER A 275 -9.98 34.69 -33.91
C SER A 275 -10.01 34.08 -35.28
N GLY A 276 -10.64 34.80 -36.15
CA GLY A 276 -10.66 34.57 -37.59
C GLY A 276 -9.33 34.71 -38.26
N ARG A 277 -9.13 33.87 -39.25
CA ARG A 277 -8.69 33.99 -40.62
C ARG A 277 -7.83 35.19 -41.04
N GLY A 278 -6.75 34.90 -41.75
CA GLY A 278 -6.09 35.84 -42.62
C GLY A 278 -4.69 35.44 -43.08
N GLY A 279 -4.53 35.08 -44.37
CA GLY A 279 -3.25 35.07 -45.04
C GLY A 279 -2.71 33.73 -45.46
#